data_8e21341775c38defa5782ad4f921c44b
#
_entry.id   8e21341775c38defa5782ad4f921c44b
#
_cell.length_a   1.000
_cell.length_b   1.000
_cell.length_c   1.000
_cell.angle_alpha   90.00
_cell.angle_beta   90.00
_cell.angle_gamma   90.00
#
_symmetry.space_group_name_H-M   'P 1'
#
loop_
_entity.id
_entity.type
_entity.pdbx_description
1 polymer ?
#
loop_
_entity_poly.entity_id
_entity_poly.type
_entity_poly.pdbx_seq_one_letter_code
_entity_poly.pdbx_strand_id
1 'polypeptide(L)'
;MKKIKIFLMMLLAVLSFTACDDDDDSKQSIISEYSMNDQQVAAQKAKSGKDKAVLLVAFGSTWTNAFAAFDDTKKAYEDAFPDADVYFCFSSDICINRASAGEHGESRNYYEPRYLLHASGAAKYKTVYVQSLQVIPGEEFANVVAAVKKFANNGYVKDAHLDDEYLKTVEIHLGMPLLNDLDEVDDVAKLLNDLYQDEAAQGVVAFMGHGNPDNYDSFKANIRYTQLEKALQTYSKNYYVGTVDMKDNYKQNVMARMQNNNITSGKVYLHALMSIAGDHAHNDMAGEGNDYWDASEPTSEDNSWFEFFNHNGFTSVVPQTNGNPLGLLELPTIRQIWINHTKNAELLEDAYHSMYPEE
;
A
#
# COMPACT_ATOMS: atom_id res chain seq x y z
N MET A 1 -2.94 18.42 -35.87
CA MET A 1 -4.13 17.68 -35.43
C MET A 1 -3.74 16.42 -34.65
N LYS A 2 -2.69 16.49 -33.82
CA LYS A 2 -2.25 15.37 -32.93
C LYS A 2 -2.27 15.74 -31.43
N LYS A 3 -2.55 17.01 -31.09
CA LYS A 3 -2.50 17.52 -29.72
C LYS A 3 -3.79 17.39 -28.89
N ILE A 4 -4.88 16.85 -29.47
CA ILE A 4 -6.21 16.78 -28.80
C ILE A 4 -6.43 15.39 -28.12
N LYS A 5 -5.62 14.37 -28.40
CA LYS A 5 -5.86 13.05 -27.86
C LYS A 5 -5.21 12.79 -26.46
N ILE A 6 -4.22 13.58 -26.08
CA ILE A 6 -3.50 13.41 -24.79
C ILE A 6 -4.26 14.07 -23.64
N PHE A 7 -4.97 15.18 -23.90
CA PHE A 7 -5.77 15.89 -22.90
C PHE A 7 -7.04 15.15 -22.44
N LEU A 8 -7.45 14.11 -23.16
CA LEU A 8 -8.65 13.33 -22.83
C LEU A 8 -8.38 12.15 -21.88
N MET A 9 -7.12 11.76 -21.69
CA MET A 9 -6.74 10.69 -20.75
C MET A 9 -6.50 11.21 -19.34
N MET A 10 -5.99 12.43 -19.16
CA MET A 10 -5.83 13.04 -17.82
C MET A 10 -7.15 13.43 -17.15
N LEU A 11 -8.21 13.70 -17.93
CA LEU A 11 -9.52 14.06 -17.37
C LEU A 11 -10.31 12.85 -16.83
N LEU A 12 -9.85 11.62 -17.09
CA LEU A 12 -10.50 10.39 -16.59
C LEU A 12 -9.94 9.91 -15.25
N ALA A 13 -8.76 10.36 -14.83
CA ALA A 13 -8.16 9.98 -13.55
C ALA A 13 -8.69 10.81 -12.36
N VAL A 14 -9.26 12.01 -12.62
CA VAL A 14 -9.78 12.90 -11.57
C VAL A 14 -11.28 12.68 -11.28
N LEU A 15 -11.98 11.83 -12.06
CA LEU A 15 -13.44 11.62 -11.92
C LEU A 15 -13.85 10.29 -11.30
N SER A 16 -12.91 9.49 -10.76
CA SER A 16 -13.23 8.17 -10.18
C SER A 16 -13.36 8.16 -8.66
N PHE A 17 -13.27 9.29 -7.97
CA PHE A 17 -13.41 9.37 -6.51
C PHE A 17 -14.75 9.95 -6.01
N THR A 18 -15.78 10.00 -6.83
CA THR A 18 -17.13 10.11 -6.28
C THR A 18 -17.66 8.71 -6.04
N ALA A 19 -17.31 8.19 -4.86
CA ALA A 19 -17.93 7.00 -4.32
C ALA A 19 -19.43 7.24 -4.14
N CYS A 20 -20.18 6.20 -4.54
CA CYS A 20 -21.56 5.95 -4.15
C CYS A 20 -22.60 6.95 -4.65
N ASP A 21 -23.09 6.66 -5.86
CA ASP A 21 -24.53 6.42 -6.02
C ASP A 21 -24.87 5.82 -7.41
N ASP A 22 -25.64 4.74 -7.34
CA ASP A 22 -26.53 4.21 -8.35
C ASP A 22 -26.12 4.14 -9.83
N ASP A 23 -25.57 2.96 -10.24
CA ASP A 23 -25.88 2.43 -11.57
C ASP A 23 -26.06 0.90 -11.52
N ASP A 24 -27.19 0.45 -12.02
CA ASP A 24 -27.76 -0.90 -11.84
C ASP A 24 -27.02 -2.01 -12.59
N ASP A 25 -26.16 -1.67 -13.59
CA ASP A 25 -25.44 -2.67 -14.39
C ASP A 25 -24.14 -3.17 -13.75
N SER A 26 -23.55 -2.40 -12.81
CA SER A 26 -22.38 -2.83 -12.03
C SER A 26 -22.75 -3.79 -10.89
N LYS A 27 -23.99 -3.75 -10.42
CA LYS A 27 -24.46 -4.56 -9.29
C LYS A 27 -24.52 -6.07 -9.59
N GLN A 28 -24.68 -6.46 -10.85
CA GLN A 28 -24.84 -7.88 -11.20
C GLN A 28 -23.48 -8.62 -11.27
N SER A 29 -22.42 -7.98 -11.67
CA SER A 29 -21.06 -8.52 -11.59
C SER A 29 -20.58 -8.64 -10.13
N ILE A 30 -20.86 -7.64 -9.33
CA ILE A 30 -20.54 -7.58 -7.90
C ILE A 30 -21.17 -8.72 -7.11
N ILE A 31 -22.45 -9.05 -7.37
CA ILE A 31 -23.16 -10.15 -6.68
C ILE A 31 -22.58 -11.52 -7.05
N SER A 32 -22.14 -11.73 -8.29
CA SER A 32 -21.55 -13.00 -8.70
C SER A 32 -20.15 -13.21 -8.09
N GLU A 33 -19.33 -12.17 -8.02
CA GLU A 33 -18.03 -12.19 -7.38
C GLU A 33 -18.14 -12.43 -5.87
N TYR A 34 -19.10 -11.78 -5.24
CA TYR A 34 -19.40 -11.93 -3.83
C TYR A 34 -19.83 -13.38 -3.48
N SER A 35 -20.77 -13.96 -4.24
CA SER A 35 -21.22 -15.34 -4.02
C SER A 35 -20.10 -16.37 -4.20
N MET A 36 -19.22 -16.15 -5.16
CA MET A 36 -18.06 -17.02 -5.38
C MET A 36 -17.07 -16.91 -4.22
N ASN A 37 -16.82 -15.71 -3.72
CA ASN A 37 -15.95 -15.46 -2.58
C ASN A 37 -16.47 -16.12 -1.29
N ASP A 38 -17.77 -16.00 -1.00
CA ASP A 38 -18.41 -16.69 0.12
C ASP A 38 -18.22 -18.20 0.06
N GLN A 39 -18.39 -18.79 -1.12
CA GLN A 39 -18.18 -20.24 -1.32
C GLN A 39 -16.73 -20.65 -1.09
N GLN A 40 -15.75 -19.86 -1.58
CA GLN A 40 -14.33 -20.14 -1.40
C GLN A 40 -13.93 -20.08 0.07
N VAL A 41 -14.34 -19.05 0.79
CA VAL A 41 -14.04 -18.87 2.21
C VAL A 41 -14.71 -19.94 3.06
N ALA A 42 -15.97 -20.27 2.78
CA ALA A 42 -16.68 -21.36 3.47
C ALA A 42 -16.01 -22.72 3.22
N ALA A 43 -15.59 -23.02 2.00
CA ALA A 43 -14.87 -24.24 1.66
C ALA A 43 -13.50 -24.31 2.36
N GLN A 44 -12.75 -23.22 2.42
CA GLN A 44 -11.48 -23.17 3.12
C GLN A 44 -11.67 -23.42 4.62
N LYS A 45 -12.61 -22.74 5.25
CA LYS A 45 -12.91 -22.95 6.67
C LYS A 45 -13.35 -24.38 6.97
N ALA A 46 -14.20 -24.96 6.14
CA ALA A 46 -14.64 -26.36 6.29
C ALA A 46 -13.46 -27.34 6.19
N LYS A 47 -12.49 -27.04 5.33
CA LYS A 47 -11.27 -27.86 5.16
C LYS A 47 -10.30 -27.71 6.33
N SER A 48 -10.08 -26.49 6.81
CA SER A 48 -9.10 -26.19 7.86
C SER A 48 -9.61 -26.48 9.27
N GLY A 49 -10.93 -26.31 9.49
CA GLY A 49 -11.56 -26.39 10.81
C GLY A 49 -11.19 -25.25 11.76
N LYS A 50 -10.57 -24.17 11.24
CA LYS A 50 -10.09 -23.04 12.05
C LYS A 50 -11.19 -22.05 12.35
N ASP A 51 -11.14 -21.39 13.50
CA ASP A 51 -12.10 -20.38 13.93
C ASP A 51 -11.59 -18.93 13.76
N LYS A 52 -10.32 -18.77 13.36
CA LYS A 52 -9.70 -17.47 13.14
C LYS A 52 -9.42 -17.23 11.66
N ALA A 53 -9.55 -15.98 11.23
CA ALA A 53 -9.15 -15.51 9.90
C ALA A 53 -8.20 -14.31 10.03
N VAL A 54 -7.23 -14.21 9.14
CA VAL A 54 -6.38 -13.03 8.94
C VAL A 54 -6.63 -12.53 7.53
N LEU A 55 -7.09 -11.29 7.40
CA LEU A 55 -7.31 -10.60 6.12
C LEU A 55 -6.18 -9.59 5.92
N LEU A 56 -5.32 -9.84 4.93
CA LEU A 56 -4.24 -8.95 4.54
C LEU A 56 -4.76 -7.99 3.47
N VAL A 57 -4.71 -6.70 3.74
CA VAL A 57 -5.22 -5.66 2.85
C VAL A 57 -4.06 -4.85 2.29
N ALA A 58 -3.75 -5.02 1.00
CA ALA A 58 -2.84 -4.19 0.24
C ALA A 58 -3.61 -3.25 -0.70
N PHE A 59 -2.97 -2.19 -1.18
CA PHE A 59 -3.53 -1.39 -2.27
C PHE A 59 -3.79 -2.28 -3.50
N GLY A 60 -2.81 -3.07 -3.86
CA GLY A 60 -2.82 -3.98 -4.98
C GLY A 60 -1.73 -3.67 -5.99
N SER A 61 -1.54 -4.57 -6.94
CA SER A 61 -0.66 -4.40 -8.08
C SER A 61 -1.09 -5.33 -9.21
N THR A 62 -0.59 -5.05 -10.41
CA THR A 62 -0.82 -5.87 -11.61
C THR A 62 0.45 -6.56 -12.10
N TRP A 63 1.59 -6.25 -11.48
CA TRP A 63 2.89 -6.77 -11.86
C TRP A 63 3.14 -8.18 -11.32
N THR A 64 3.70 -9.05 -12.15
CA THR A 64 3.94 -10.47 -11.80
C THR A 64 4.90 -10.63 -10.62
N ASN A 65 5.94 -9.78 -10.50
CA ASN A 65 6.84 -9.78 -9.35
C ASN A 65 6.11 -9.45 -8.03
N ALA A 66 5.14 -8.55 -8.08
CA ALA A 66 4.31 -8.20 -6.94
C ALA A 66 3.47 -9.40 -6.45
N PHE A 67 2.98 -10.24 -7.36
CA PHE A 67 2.23 -11.44 -6.99
C PHE A 67 3.09 -12.42 -6.18
N ALA A 68 4.36 -12.60 -6.54
CA ALA A 68 5.28 -13.42 -5.76
C ALA A 68 5.47 -12.86 -4.33
N ALA A 69 5.61 -11.53 -4.20
CA ALA A 69 5.73 -10.89 -2.90
C ALA A 69 4.45 -11.04 -2.05
N PHE A 70 3.27 -11.02 -2.66
CA PHE A 70 2.01 -11.30 -1.98
C PHE A 70 1.93 -12.77 -1.52
N ASP A 71 2.34 -13.72 -2.36
CA ASP A 71 2.36 -15.14 -2.01
C ASP A 71 3.32 -15.42 -0.84
N ASP A 72 4.54 -14.84 -0.87
CA ASP A 72 5.53 -14.95 0.20
C ASP A 72 5.04 -14.29 1.49
N THR A 73 4.34 -13.15 1.38
CA THR A 73 3.74 -12.49 2.53
C THR A 73 2.64 -13.34 3.14
N LYS A 74 1.73 -13.85 2.30
CA LYS A 74 0.66 -14.76 2.76
C LYS A 74 1.25 -15.98 3.47
N LYS A 75 2.27 -16.61 2.89
CA LYS A 75 2.96 -17.74 3.52
C LYS A 75 3.58 -17.38 4.86
N ALA A 76 4.25 -16.23 4.97
CA ALA A 76 4.83 -15.79 6.24
C ALA A 76 3.76 -15.57 7.31
N TYR A 77 2.58 -15.10 6.93
CA TYR A 77 1.44 -14.99 7.84
C TYR A 77 0.83 -16.36 8.20
N GLU A 78 0.73 -17.30 7.27
CA GLU A 78 0.30 -18.67 7.56
C GLU A 78 1.23 -19.36 8.56
N ASP A 79 2.53 -19.11 8.45
CA ASP A 79 3.54 -19.62 9.40
C ASP A 79 3.44 -18.92 10.78
N ALA A 80 3.12 -17.62 10.80
CA ALA A 80 3.01 -16.82 12.03
C ALA A 80 1.67 -17.02 12.77
N PHE A 81 0.60 -17.43 12.06
CA PHE A 81 -0.75 -17.66 12.56
C PHE A 81 -1.25 -19.06 12.16
N PRO A 82 -0.65 -20.14 12.67
CA PRO A 82 -0.98 -21.50 12.25
C PRO A 82 -2.43 -21.92 12.60
N ASP A 83 -3.08 -21.20 13.50
CA ASP A 83 -4.47 -21.40 13.94
C ASP A 83 -5.49 -20.52 13.21
N ALA A 84 -5.05 -19.72 12.21
CA ALA A 84 -5.91 -18.87 11.37
C ALA A 84 -5.82 -19.26 9.89
N ASP A 85 -6.91 -19.05 9.15
CA ASP A 85 -6.88 -19.02 7.69
C ASP A 85 -6.46 -17.63 7.23
N VAL A 86 -5.55 -17.54 6.25
CA VAL A 86 -5.01 -16.28 5.77
C VAL A 86 -5.55 -15.98 4.37
N TYR A 87 -6.12 -14.81 4.22
CA TYR A 87 -6.67 -14.29 2.96
C TYR A 87 -5.98 -13.00 2.56
N PHE A 88 -5.91 -12.75 1.25
CA PHE A 88 -5.32 -11.56 0.69
C PHE A 88 -6.36 -10.80 -0.14
N CYS A 89 -6.46 -9.49 0.02
CA CYS A 89 -7.37 -8.63 -0.73
C CYS A 89 -6.70 -7.31 -1.13
N PHE A 90 -7.29 -6.65 -2.13
CA PHE A 90 -6.84 -5.35 -2.62
C PHE A 90 -7.87 -4.28 -2.31
N SER A 91 -7.42 -3.07 -1.94
CA SER A 91 -8.30 -1.92 -1.74
C SER A 91 -8.59 -1.15 -3.03
N SER A 92 -7.80 -1.34 -4.09
CA SER A 92 -7.96 -0.68 -5.38
C SER A 92 -8.74 -1.52 -6.39
N ASP A 93 -9.93 -1.05 -6.81
CA ASP A 93 -10.74 -1.67 -7.87
C ASP A 93 -9.99 -1.72 -9.20
N ILE A 94 -9.17 -0.72 -9.49
CA ILE A 94 -8.36 -0.68 -10.70
C ILE A 94 -7.38 -1.84 -10.70
N CYS A 95 -6.66 -2.06 -9.59
CA CYS A 95 -5.74 -3.18 -9.45
C CYS A 95 -6.45 -4.53 -9.51
N ILE A 96 -7.64 -4.67 -8.90
CA ILE A 96 -8.44 -5.89 -8.98
C ILE A 96 -8.80 -6.22 -10.43
N ASN A 97 -9.34 -5.24 -11.16
CA ASN A 97 -9.78 -5.43 -12.54
C ASN A 97 -8.61 -5.75 -13.48
N ARG A 98 -7.50 -5.03 -13.37
CA ARG A 98 -6.30 -5.20 -14.20
C ARG A 98 -5.56 -6.50 -13.88
N ALA A 99 -5.47 -6.88 -12.59
CA ALA A 99 -4.88 -8.16 -12.18
C ALA A 99 -5.70 -9.34 -12.73
N SER A 100 -7.03 -9.27 -12.70
CA SER A 100 -7.90 -10.30 -13.28
C SER A 100 -7.77 -10.38 -14.80
N ALA A 101 -7.50 -9.27 -15.48
CA ALA A 101 -7.25 -9.22 -16.92
C ALA A 101 -5.85 -9.72 -17.32
N GLY A 102 -4.91 -9.85 -16.37
CA GLY A 102 -3.53 -10.26 -16.65
C GLY A 102 -2.73 -9.17 -17.36
N GLU A 103 -2.91 -7.89 -17.02
CA GLU A 103 -2.33 -6.76 -17.75
C GLU A 103 -0.80 -6.83 -17.87
N HIS A 104 -0.10 -7.31 -16.84
CA HIS A 104 1.35 -7.47 -16.82
C HIS A 104 1.80 -8.95 -16.73
N GLY A 105 1.02 -9.88 -17.31
CA GLY A 105 1.38 -11.28 -17.48
C GLY A 105 0.37 -12.23 -16.84
N GLU A 106 0.55 -12.62 -15.57
CA GLU A 106 -0.30 -13.60 -14.92
C GLU A 106 -1.66 -12.99 -14.53
N SER A 107 -2.77 -13.69 -14.87
CA SER A 107 -4.11 -13.32 -14.41
C SER A 107 -4.35 -13.87 -13.01
N ARG A 108 -4.75 -13.00 -12.07
CA ARG A 108 -5.14 -13.38 -10.70
C ARG A 108 -6.38 -12.63 -10.24
N ASN A 109 -7.24 -13.33 -9.53
CA ASN A 109 -8.45 -12.75 -8.95
C ASN A 109 -8.21 -12.37 -7.49
N TYR A 110 -8.40 -11.07 -7.20
CA TYR A 110 -8.43 -10.53 -5.86
C TYR A 110 -9.80 -9.89 -5.61
N TYR A 111 -10.14 -9.69 -4.35
CA TYR A 111 -11.40 -9.10 -3.93
C TYR A 111 -11.15 -7.90 -3.04
N GLU A 112 -12.12 -6.99 -2.98
CA GLU A 112 -12.07 -5.90 -2.03
C GLU A 112 -12.23 -6.40 -0.58
N PRO A 113 -11.72 -5.64 0.42
CA PRO A 113 -11.83 -5.99 1.83
C PRO A 113 -13.26 -6.28 2.29
N ARG A 114 -14.25 -5.52 1.79
CA ARG A 114 -15.66 -5.69 2.16
C ARG A 114 -16.20 -7.08 1.83
N TYR A 115 -15.81 -7.65 0.70
CA TYR A 115 -16.29 -8.99 0.30
C TYR A 115 -15.65 -10.08 1.14
N LEU A 116 -14.34 -9.99 1.41
CA LEU A 116 -13.69 -10.98 2.28
C LEU A 116 -14.16 -10.89 3.73
N LEU A 117 -14.42 -9.68 4.23
CA LEU A 117 -15.02 -9.48 5.55
C LEU A 117 -16.39 -10.14 5.63
N HIS A 118 -17.27 -9.89 4.64
CA HIS A 118 -18.58 -10.53 4.61
C HIS A 118 -18.46 -12.05 4.49
N ALA A 119 -17.62 -12.56 3.59
CA ALA A 119 -17.42 -14.00 3.42
C ALA A 119 -16.89 -14.66 4.71
N SER A 120 -16.02 -13.97 5.46
CA SER A 120 -15.55 -14.41 6.77
C SER A 120 -16.69 -14.47 7.80
N GLY A 121 -17.59 -13.48 7.76
CA GLY A 121 -18.79 -13.46 8.59
C GLY A 121 -19.80 -14.54 8.21
N ALA A 122 -20.06 -14.73 6.92
CA ALA A 122 -20.94 -15.79 6.42
C ALA A 122 -20.40 -17.19 6.78
N ALA A 123 -19.07 -17.36 6.75
CA ALA A 123 -18.39 -18.57 7.23
C ALA A 123 -18.32 -18.68 8.76
N LYS A 124 -18.71 -17.62 9.50
CA LYS A 124 -18.76 -17.57 10.96
C LYS A 124 -17.40 -17.82 11.62
N TYR A 125 -16.35 -17.11 11.16
CA TYR A 125 -15.11 -17.03 11.92
C TYR A 125 -15.35 -16.28 13.23
N LYS A 126 -14.81 -16.80 14.34
CA LYS A 126 -15.01 -16.20 15.67
C LYS A 126 -14.12 -15.00 15.93
N THR A 127 -12.92 -15.01 15.33
CA THR A 127 -11.95 -13.92 15.43
C THR A 127 -11.47 -13.56 14.03
N VAL A 128 -11.53 -12.29 13.67
CA VAL A 128 -11.10 -11.76 12.38
C VAL A 128 -10.06 -10.67 12.60
N TYR A 129 -8.82 -10.93 12.19
CA TYR A 129 -7.78 -9.93 12.13
C TYR A 129 -7.79 -9.28 10.76
N VAL A 130 -7.79 -7.96 10.71
CA VAL A 130 -7.65 -7.19 9.47
C VAL A 130 -6.35 -6.42 9.54
N GLN A 131 -5.36 -6.81 8.75
CA GLN A 131 -4.06 -6.16 8.70
C GLN A 131 -3.96 -5.26 7.46
N SER A 132 -3.83 -3.98 7.71
CA SER A 132 -3.44 -3.02 6.68
C SER A 132 -1.95 -3.19 6.35
N LEU A 133 -1.64 -3.40 5.08
CA LEU A 133 -0.26 -3.48 4.58
C LEU A 133 0.22 -2.14 3.98
N GLN A 134 -0.46 -1.03 4.29
CA GLN A 134 -0.04 0.30 3.90
C GLN A 134 1.20 0.76 4.70
N VAL A 135 1.92 1.75 4.16
CA VAL A 135 3.14 2.28 4.79
C VAL A 135 2.81 3.29 5.89
N ILE A 136 1.83 4.15 5.66
CA ILE A 136 1.39 5.18 6.60
C ILE A 136 -0.12 5.04 6.88
N PRO A 137 -0.62 5.52 8.02
CA PRO A 137 -2.06 5.61 8.28
C PRO A 137 -2.70 6.76 7.49
N GLY A 138 -2.64 6.69 6.14
CA GLY A 138 -3.19 7.66 5.21
C GLY A 138 -4.61 7.32 4.74
N GLU A 139 -5.00 7.86 3.57
CA GLU A 139 -6.32 7.67 2.96
C GLU A 139 -6.68 6.19 2.79
N GLU A 140 -5.76 5.39 2.25
CA GLU A 140 -5.99 3.97 2.03
C GLU A 140 -6.26 3.20 3.33
N PHE A 141 -5.56 3.57 4.41
CA PHE A 141 -5.85 3.00 5.73
C PHE A 141 -7.22 3.46 6.25
N ALA A 142 -7.60 4.71 6.05
CA ALA A 142 -8.92 5.21 6.42
C ALA A 142 -10.04 4.42 5.71
N ASN A 143 -9.83 4.04 4.45
CA ASN A 143 -10.74 3.19 3.69
C ASN A 143 -10.84 1.78 4.30
N VAL A 144 -9.72 1.19 4.74
CA VAL A 144 -9.74 -0.10 5.47
C VAL A 144 -10.54 0.00 6.76
N VAL A 145 -10.31 1.06 7.55
CA VAL A 145 -11.06 1.32 8.80
C VAL A 145 -12.55 1.45 8.51
N ALA A 146 -12.92 2.23 7.50
CA ALA A 146 -14.32 2.38 7.09
C ALA A 146 -14.94 1.05 6.69
N ALA A 147 -14.16 0.21 5.99
CA ALA A 147 -14.55 -1.12 5.61
C ALA A 147 -14.87 -1.99 6.82
N VAL A 148 -13.99 -2.05 7.77
CA VAL A 148 -14.16 -2.86 8.98
C VAL A 148 -15.33 -2.37 9.83
N LYS A 149 -15.51 -1.06 9.97
CA LYS A 149 -16.65 -0.47 10.68
C LYS A 149 -18.00 -0.81 10.03
N LYS A 150 -18.08 -0.73 8.71
CA LYS A 150 -19.30 -1.12 8.00
C LYS A 150 -19.62 -2.62 8.21
N PHE A 151 -18.60 -3.48 8.18
CA PHE A 151 -18.77 -4.89 8.49
C PHE A 151 -19.35 -5.08 9.91
N ALA A 152 -18.74 -4.50 10.91
CA ALA A 152 -19.18 -4.59 12.29
C ALA A 152 -20.62 -4.11 12.50
N ASN A 153 -21.06 -3.12 11.70
CA ASN A 153 -22.42 -2.56 11.75
C ASN A 153 -23.40 -3.22 10.74
N ASN A 154 -23.01 -4.32 10.12
CA ASN A 154 -23.84 -5.05 9.12
C ASN A 154 -24.28 -4.16 7.94
N GLY A 155 -23.44 -3.22 7.51
CA GLY A 155 -23.81 -2.15 6.60
C GLY A 155 -23.48 -2.34 5.12
N TYR A 156 -22.83 -3.46 4.76
CA TYR A 156 -22.25 -3.57 3.42
C TYR A 156 -23.16 -3.93 2.29
N VAL A 157 -24.08 -4.80 2.51
CA VAL A 157 -24.86 -5.40 1.42
C VAL A 157 -26.31 -5.35 1.79
N LYS A 158 -27.07 -4.56 1.03
CA LYS A 158 -28.48 -4.27 1.31
C LYS A 158 -29.35 -5.53 1.47
N ASP A 159 -28.99 -6.61 0.82
CA ASP A 159 -29.80 -7.84 0.76
C ASP A 159 -29.07 -9.09 1.30
N ALA A 160 -27.86 -8.94 1.86
CA ALA A 160 -27.07 -10.04 2.41
C ALA A 160 -26.59 -9.71 3.83
N HIS A 161 -27.54 -9.52 4.72
CA HIS A 161 -27.25 -9.27 6.13
C HIS A 161 -26.68 -10.52 6.81
N LEU A 162 -25.61 -10.30 7.56
CA LEU A 162 -25.08 -11.31 8.47
C LEU A 162 -26.03 -11.47 9.68
N ASP A 163 -25.89 -12.60 10.34
CA ASP A 163 -26.60 -12.89 11.58
C ASP A 163 -26.21 -11.88 12.68
N ASP A 164 -27.14 -11.11 13.20
CA ASP A 164 -26.91 -10.10 14.24
C ASP A 164 -26.35 -10.71 15.53
N GLU A 165 -26.69 -11.95 15.88
CA GLU A 165 -26.11 -12.62 17.05
C GLU A 165 -24.64 -12.99 16.81
N TYR A 166 -24.29 -13.33 15.57
CA TYR A 166 -22.86 -13.52 15.20
C TYR A 166 -22.10 -12.22 15.34
N LEU A 167 -22.59 -11.09 14.82
CA LEU A 167 -21.94 -9.80 14.86
C LEU A 167 -21.69 -9.27 16.29
N LYS A 168 -22.55 -9.65 17.24
CA LYS A 168 -22.36 -9.34 18.67
C LYS A 168 -21.23 -10.14 19.34
N THR A 169 -20.79 -11.23 18.73
CA THR A 169 -19.84 -12.17 19.34
C THR A 169 -18.54 -12.31 18.59
N VAL A 170 -18.46 -11.86 17.34
CA VAL A 170 -17.21 -11.88 16.58
C VAL A 170 -16.23 -10.86 17.14
N GLU A 171 -15.00 -11.28 17.36
CA GLU A 171 -13.90 -10.41 17.72
C GLU A 171 -13.22 -9.90 16.44
N ILE A 172 -13.20 -8.59 16.27
CA ILE A 172 -12.57 -7.95 15.10
C ILE A 172 -11.37 -7.16 15.61
N HIS A 173 -10.20 -7.48 15.09
CA HIS A 173 -8.93 -6.82 15.43
C HIS A 173 -8.40 -6.08 14.22
N LEU A 174 -7.88 -4.85 14.42
CA LEU A 174 -7.33 -4.01 13.37
C LEU A 174 -5.83 -3.82 13.56
N GLY A 175 -5.04 -4.34 12.62
CA GLY A 175 -3.58 -4.16 12.57
C GLY A 175 -3.19 -2.86 11.87
N MET A 176 -2.28 -2.12 12.47
CA MET A 176 -1.84 -0.80 12.03
C MET A 176 -0.91 -0.86 10.81
N PRO A 177 -0.80 0.24 10.02
CA PRO A 177 0.20 0.41 8.98
C PRO A 177 1.64 0.43 9.53
N LEU A 178 2.64 0.41 8.62
CA LEU A 178 4.06 0.28 8.98
C LEU A 178 4.60 1.42 9.85
N LEU A 179 4.33 2.67 9.46
CA LEU A 179 4.80 3.87 10.17
C LEU A 179 3.66 4.46 11.00
N ASN A 180 3.17 3.68 11.97
CA ASN A 180 2.02 4.07 12.76
C ASN A 180 2.36 5.21 13.74
N ASP A 181 3.49 5.14 14.43
CA ASP A 181 3.93 6.11 15.42
C ASP A 181 5.43 6.45 15.29
N LEU A 182 5.97 7.24 16.23
CA LEU A 182 7.36 7.69 16.18
C LEU A 182 8.36 6.59 16.55
N ASP A 183 8.01 5.70 17.46
CA ASP A 183 8.90 4.61 17.86
C ASP A 183 9.09 3.66 16.68
N GLU A 184 8.04 3.40 15.92
CA GLU A 184 8.12 2.59 14.69
C GLU A 184 8.90 3.28 13.57
N VAL A 185 8.80 4.61 13.45
CA VAL A 185 9.62 5.38 12.50
C VAL A 185 11.11 5.16 12.78
N ASP A 186 11.52 5.18 14.05
CA ASP A 186 12.92 4.95 14.44
C ASP A 186 13.35 3.50 14.18
N ASP A 187 12.50 2.52 14.46
CA ASP A 187 12.76 1.11 14.20
C ASP A 187 12.88 0.83 12.69
N VAL A 188 11.99 1.38 11.87
CA VAL A 188 12.04 1.26 10.40
C VAL A 188 13.29 1.96 9.86
N ALA A 189 13.63 3.16 10.36
CA ALA A 189 14.84 3.87 9.96
C ALA A 189 16.08 3.04 10.23
N LYS A 190 16.16 2.40 11.40
CA LYS A 190 17.25 1.49 11.72
C LYS A 190 17.36 0.33 10.74
N LEU A 191 16.25 -0.35 10.47
CA LEU A 191 16.23 -1.50 9.55
C LEU A 191 16.61 -1.08 8.11
N LEU A 192 16.11 0.05 7.63
CA LEU A 192 16.48 0.58 6.32
C LEU A 192 17.96 0.98 6.27
N ASN A 193 18.50 1.56 7.35
CA ASN A 193 19.93 1.83 7.41
C ASN A 193 20.75 0.54 7.41
N ASP A 194 20.36 -0.49 8.17
CA ASP A 194 21.05 -1.78 8.18
C ASP A 194 21.09 -2.42 6.78
N LEU A 195 20.06 -2.19 5.96
CA LEU A 195 19.97 -2.70 4.59
C LEU A 195 20.79 -1.87 3.57
N TYR A 196 20.81 -0.54 3.70
CA TYR A 196 21.27 0.36 2.64
C TYR A 196 22.47 1.25 3.04
N GLN A 197 23.12 1.01 4.19
CA GLN A 197 24.29 1.80 4.64
C GLN A 197 25.45 1.79 3.66
N ASP A 198 25.68 0.68 2.95
CA ASP A 198 26.75 0.58 1.94
C ASP A 198 26.47 1.46 0.72
N GLU A 199 25.22 1.59 0.32
CA GLU A 199 24.79 2.52 -0.74
C GLU A 199 24.92 3.98 -0.25
N ALA A 200 24.46 4.25 0.98
CA ALA A 200 24.58 5.57 1.60
C ALA A 200 26.05 6.03 1.79
N ALA A 201 26.98 5.08 1.92
CA ALA A 201 28.41 5.37 1.94
C ALA A 201 28.98 5.72 0.55
N GLN A 202 28.30 5.30 -0.54
CA GLN A 202 28.75 5.49 -1.92
C GLN A 202 28.04 6.65 -2.64
N GLY A 203 26.89 7.10 -2.13
CA GLY A 203 26.06 8.12 -2.74
C GLY A 203 24.84 8.44 -1.89
N VAL A 204 23.85 9.07 -2.51
CA VAL A 204 22.56 9.33 -1.90
C VAL A 204 21.69 8.09 -2.00
N VAL A 205 20.95 7.79 -0.96
CA VAL A 205 19.82 6.84 -0.97
C VAL A 205 18.53 7.65 -0.86
N ALA A 206 17.72 7.63 -1.90
CA ALA A 206 16.47 8.34 -1.97
C ALA A 206 15.31 7.34 -2.02
N PHE A 207 14.47 7.39 -1.00
CA PHE A 207 13.24 6.59 -0.90
C PHE A 207 12.08 7.36 -1.50
N MET A 208 11.31 6.71 -2.38
CA MET A 208 10.09 7.24 -2.97
C MET A 208 8.87 6.57 -2.34
N GLY A 209 8.15 7.30 -1.48
CA GLY A 209 6.85 6.93 -0.96
C GLY A 209 5.70 7.43 -1.85
N HIS A 210 4.47 7.00 -1.55
CA HIS A 210 3.30 7.51 -2.26
C HIS A 210 2.93 8.91 -1.75
N GLY A 211 2.64 9.04 -0.46
CA GLY A 211 2.08 10.25 0.12
C GLY A 211 0.56 10.34 -0.09
N ASN A 212 -0.05 11.36 0.49
CA ASN A 212 -1.44 11.72 0.24
C ASN A 212 -1.53 13.21 -0.11
N PRO A 213 -2.43 13.63 -1.03
CA PRO A 213 -2.83 15.02 -1.15
C PRO A 213 -3.35 15.55 0.19
N ASP A 214 -3.10 16.84 0.51
CA ASP A 214 -3.40 17.44 1.82
C ASP A 214 -4.86 17.24 2.27
N ASN A 215 -5.81 17.27 1.33
CA ASN A 215 -7.23 17.10 1.61
C ASN A 215 -7.67 15.64 1.86
N TYR A 216 -6.78 14.68 1.66
CA TYR A 216 -7.01 13.25 1.89
C TYR A 216 -6.15 12.67 3.01
N ASP A 217 -5.34 13.48 3.68
CA ASP A 217 -4.51 13.07 4.81
C ASP A 217 -5.29 13.17 6.14
N SER A 218 -6.32 12.34 6.28
CA SER A 218 -7.28 12.36 7.40
C SER A 218 -6.62 12.16 8.76
N PHE A 219 -5.55 11.39 8.84
CA PHE A 219 -4.81 11.12 10.08
C PHE A 219 -3.55 11.98 10.23
N LYS A 220 -3.33 12.95 9.32
CA LYS A 220 -2.10 13.76 9.24
C LYS A 220 -0.83 12.90 9.16
N ALA A 221 -0.92 11.81 8.42
CA ALA A 221 0.11 10.78 8.37
C ALA A 221 1.27 11.11 7.44
N ASN A 222 1.12 12.07 6.54
CA ASN A 222 2.18 12.53 5.63
C ASN A 222 3.46 12.94 6.39
N ILE A 223 3.31 13.42 7.62
CA ILE A 223 4.45 13.78 8.48
C ILE A 223 5.42 12.61 8.70
N ARG A 224 4.95 11.35 8.60
CA ARG A 224 5.77 10.15 8.80
C ARG A 224 6.94 10.07 7.82
N TYR A 225 6.76 10.53 6.58
CA TYR A 225 7.83 10.57 5.58
C TYR A 225 8.96 11.53 5.99
N THR A 226 8.61 12.72 6.49
CA THR A 226 9.61 13.68 6.95
C THR A 226 10.26 13.27 8.27
N GLN A 227 9.53 12.57 9.13
CA GLN A 227 10.07 12.00 10.36
C GLN A 227 11.05 10.86 10.05
N LEU A 228 10.71 9.98 9.09
CA LEU A 228 11.58 8.90 8.63
C LEU A 228 12.88 9.45 8.02
N GLU A 229 12.81 10.50 7.18
CA GLU A 229 14.02 11.15 6.66
C GLU A 229 14.92 11.64 7.80
N LYS A 230 14.34 12.30 8.81
CA LYS A 230 15.11 12.80 9.97
C LYS A 230 15.75 11.66 10.76
N ALA A 231 15.02 10.58 11.01
CA ALA A 231 15.52 9.42 11.71
C ALA A 231 16.67 8.74 10.93
N LEU A 232 16.50 8.52 9.62
CA LEU A 232 17.55 8.00 8.74
C LEU A 232 18.79 8.91 8.70
N GLN A 233 18.60 10.23 8.71
CA GLN A 233 19.70 11.19 8.71
C GLN A 233 20.50 11.25 10.02
N THR A 234 20.07 10.56 11.06
CA THR A 234 20.88 10.32 12.25
C THR A 234 22.02 9.31 11.98
N TYR A 235 21.83 8.40 11.02
CA TYR A 235 22.82 7.42 10.58
C TYR A 235 23.73 7.98 9.47
N SER A 236 23.16 8.59 8.44
CA SER A 236 23.89 9.21 7.34
C SER A 236 23.11 10.39 6.75
N LYS A 237 23.80 11.50 6.44
CA LYS A 237 23.24 12.66 5.75
C LYS A 237 22.84 12.39 4.29
N ASN A 238 23.18 11.21 3.78
CA ASN A 238 22.90 10.81 2.41
C ASN A 238 21.50 10.15 2.23
N TYR A 239 20.70 10.04 3.28
CA TYR A 239 19.33 9.54 3.18
C TYR A 239 18.32 10.65 2.94
N TYR A 240 17.42 10.44 1.99
CA TYR A 240 16.31 11.34 1.68
C TYR A 240 15.03 10.54 1.46
N VAL A 241 13.90 11.14 1.81
CA VAL A 241 12.56 10.54 1.62
C VAL A 241 11.68 11.56 0.92
N GLY A 242 11.20 11.22 -0.26
CA GLY A 242 10.21 12.01 -0.97
C GLY A 242 9.01 11.17 -1.38
N THR A 243 8.05 11.78 -2.05
CA THR A 243 6.77 11.15 -2.37
C THR A 243 6.29 11.54 -3.76
N VAL A 244 5.28 10.82 -4.24
CA VAL A 244 4.57 11.14 -5.50
C VAL A 244 3.52 12.21 -5.25
N ASP A 245 2.69 12.12 -4.21
CA ASP A 245 1.49 12.94 -4.03
C ASP A 245 1.51 13.93 -2.86
N MET A 246 2.46 13.80 -1.92
CA MET A 246 2.53 14.75 -0.80
C MET A 246 3.09 16.09 -1.27
N LYS A 247 2.31 17.16 -1.08
CA LYS A 247 2.73 18.52 -1.35
C LYS A 247 4.04 18.88 -0.64
N ASP A 248 4.91 19.62 -1.34
CA ASP A 248 6.22 20.05 -0.84
C ASP A 248 7.19 18.92 -0.48
N ASN A 249 6.95 17.69 -0.99
CA ASN A 249 7.84 16.54 -0.82
C ASN A 249 8.09 15.72 -2.10
N TYR A 250 7.95 16.34 -3.24
CA TYR A 250 8.22 15.73 -4.55
C TYR A 250 9.74 15.58 -4.81
N LYS A 251 10.11 14.93 -5.92
CA LYS A 251 11.51 14.74 -6.34
C LYS A 251 12.34 16.05 -6.37
N GLN A 252 11.74 17.16 -6.82
CA GLN A 252 12.40 18.48 -6.83
C GLN A 252 12.65 19.02 -5.42
N ASN A 253 11.78 18.75 -4.46
CA ASN A 253 11.97 19.11 -3.06
C ASN A 253 13.08 18.28 -2.42
N VAL A 254 13.17 16.99 -2.76
CA VAL A 254 14.28 16.11 -2.36
C VAL A 254 15.61 16.69 -2.89
N MET A 255 15.67 17.02 -4.18
CA MET A 255 16.87 17.61 -4.78
C MET A 255 17.25 18.94 -4.10
N ALA A 256 16.29 19.80 -3.79
CA ALA A 256 16.55 21.05 -3.09
C ALA A 256 17.17 20.81 -1.69
N ARG A 257 16.70 19.79 -0.95
CA ARG A 257 17.31 19.40 0.33
C ARG A 257 18.71 18.84 0.17
N MET A 258 18.96 18.05 -0.89
CA MET A 258 20.31 17.57 -1.23
C MET A 258 21.27 18.74 -1.50
N GLN A 259 20.84 19.69 -2.33
CA GLN A 259 21.62 20.89 -2.66
C GLN A 259 21.92 21.75 -1.43
N ASN A 260 20.97 21.92 -0.51
CA ASN A 260 21.19 22.60 0.76
C ASN A 260 22.22 21.91 1.66
N ASN A 261 22.42 20.61 1.48
CA ASN A 261 23.48 19.82 2.11
C ASN A 261 24.77 19.75 1.27
N ASN A 262 24.90 20.62 0.24
CA ASN A 262 26.04 20.69 -0.71
C ASN A 262 26.23 19.40 -1.54
N ILE A 263 25.16 18.60 -1.73
CA ILE A 263 25.17 17.43 -2.60
C ILE A 263 24.59 17.86 -3.96
N THR A 264 25.46 18.06 -4.95
CA THR A 264 25.11 18.60 -6.26
C THR A 264 25.41 17.63 -7.42
N SER A 265 26.00 16.49 -7.13
CA SER A 265 26.33 15.43 -8.10
C SER A 265 26.66 14.13 -7.37
N GLY A 266 26.83 13.06 -8.11
CA GLY A 266 27.16 11.74 -7.58
C GLY A 266 26.08 10.72 -7.89
N LYS A 267 26.15 9.57 -7.24
CA LYS A 267 25.12 8.52 -7.38
C LYS A 267 23.91 8.82 -6.53
N VAL A 268 22.74 8.49 -7.06
CA VAL A 268 21.46 8.45 -6.32
C VAL A 268 20.86 7.07 -6.49
N TYR A 269 20.81 6.31 -5.41
CA TYR A 269 20.13 5.01 -5.33
C TYR A 269 18.66 5.24 -5.02
N LEU A 270 17.77 4.76 -5.88
CA LEU A 270 16.33 4.97 -5.78
C LEU A 270 15.65 3.69 -5.29
N HIS A 271 14.93 3.78 -4.18
CA HIS A 271 14.20 2.68 -3.58
C HIS A 271 12.74 3.04 -3.37
N ALA A 272 11.83 2.10 -3.64
CA ALA A 272 10.43 2.30 -3.33
C ALA A 272 10.19 2.18 -1.81
N LEU A 273 9.58 3.20 -1.22
CA LEU A 273 9.05 3.20 0.14
C LEU A 273 7.54 2.93 0.05
N MET A 274 7.20 1.81 -0.55
CA MET A 274 5.85 1.33 -0.79
C MET A 274 5.79 -0.14 -0.39
N SER A 275 4.64 -0.60 0.07
CA SER A 275 4.46 -2.01 0.44
C SER A 275 4.81 -2.95 -0.69
N ILE A 276 4.53 -2.55 -1.93
CA ILE A 276 4.80 -3.31 -3.14
C ILE A 276 5.39 -2.43 -4.23
N ALA A 277 6.30 -3.00 -5.05
CA ALA A 277 6.78 -2.35 -6.26
C ALA A 277 5.77 -2.59 -7.39
N GLY A 278 4.85 -1.63 -7.54
CA GLY A 278 3.84 -1.57 -8.61
C GLY A 278 4.15 -0.48 -9.63
N ASP A 279 3.12 0.06 -10.30
CA ASP A 279 3.25 1.06 -11.36
C ASP A 279 4.11 2.26 -10.95
N HIS A 280 3.93 2.81 -9.75
CA HIS A 280 4.76 3.92 -9.27
C HIS A 280 6.26 3.57 -9.16
N ALA A 281 6.60 2.35 -8.72
CA ALA A 281 7.99 1.94 -8.61
C ALA A 281 8.62 1.68 -10.00
N HIS A 282 7.87 1.11 -10.92
CA HIS A 282 8.35 0.82 -12.28
C HIS A 282 8.36 2.08 -13.15
N ASN A 283 7.30 2.88 -13.14
CA ASN A 283 7.15 4.02 -14.03
C ASN A 283 7.70 5.32 -13.40
N ASP A 284 7.14 5.77 -12.27
CA ASP A 284 7.45 7.09 -11.71
C ASP A 284 8.82 7.12 -11.03
N MET A 285 9.29 6.01 -10.47
CA MET A 285 10.62 5.92 -9.89
C MET A 285 11.65 5.50 -10.93
N ALA A 286 11.49 4.31 -11.55
CA ALA A 286 12.51 3.70 -12.40
C ALA A 286 12.48 4.17 -13.85
N GLY A 287 11.38 4.76 -14.33
CA GLY A 287 11.24 5.21 -15.72
C GLY A 287 11.01 4.07 -16.71
N GLU A 288 10.58 2.89 -16.25
CA GLU A 288 10.28 1.75 -17.12
C GLU A 288 9.06 2.08 -18.00
N GLY A 289 9.22 2.01 -19.33
CA GLY A 289 8.15 2.35 -20.28
C GLY A 289 7.98 3.84 -20.57
N ASN A 290 8.79 4.71 -19.98
CA ASN A 290 8.78 6.14 -20.21
C ASN A 290 10.17 6.63 -20.66
N ASP A 291 10.42 6.57 -21.96
CA ASP A 291 11.69 7.02 -22.59
C ASP A 291 11.69 8.54 -22.88
N TYR A 292 10.69 9.28 -22.40
CA TYR A 292 10.48 10.67 -22.78
C TYR A 292 10.79 11.63 -21.63
N TRP A 293 11.84 12.46 -21.83
CA TRP A 293 12.13 13.62 -21.00
C TRP A 293 11.60 14.90 -21.62
N ASP A 294 10.68 15.61 -20.95
CA ASP A 294 10.24 16.91 -21.37
C ASP A 294 11.12 18.03 -20.79
N ALA A 295 12.07 18.52 -21.59
CA ALA A 295 12.95 19.60 -21.17
C ALA A 295 12.23 20.94 -20.98
N SER A 296 11.02 21.12 -21.51
CA SER A 296 10.19 22.32 -21.31
C SER A 296 9.47 22.32 -19.98
N GLU A 297 9.24 21.12 -19.41
CA GLU A 297 8.60 20.91 -18.12
C GLU A 297 9.44 19.97 -17.25
N PRO A 298 10.65 20.37 -16.82
CA PRO A 298 11.58 19.49 -16.10
C PRO A 298 11.10 19.06 -14.71
N THR A 299 10.06 19.69 -14.19
CA THR A 299 9.38 19.33 -12.94
C THR A 299 8.07 18.59 -13.18
N SER A 300 7.78 18.21 -14.43
CA SER A 300 6.58 17.45 -14.77
C SER A 300 6.50 16.15 -13.96
N GLU A 301 5.31 15.82 -13.52
CA GLU A 301 5.00 14.54 -12.90
C GLU A 301 5.27 13.36 -13.84
N ASP A 302 5.18 13.60 -15.16
CA ASP A 302 5.45 12.60 -16.20
C ASP A 302 6.93 12.17 -16.28
N ASN A 303 7.88 12.95 -15.71
CA ASN A 303 9.28 12.58 -15.63
C ASN A 303 9.54 11.66 -14.42
N SER A 304 10.14 10.51 -14.65
CA SER A 304 10.52 9.63 -13.54
C SER A 304 11.58 10.25 -12.63
N TRP A 305 11.72 9.71 -11.42
CA TRP A 305 12.82 10.10 -10.52
C TRP A 305 14.17 9.78 -11.15
N PHE A 306 14.29 8.64 -11.82
CA PHE A 306 15.50 8.21 -12.52
C PHE A 306 15.95 9.24 -13.55
N GLU A 307 15.06 9.68 -14.44
CA GLU A 307 15.34 10.67 -15.46
C GLU A 307 15.62 12.06 -14.85
N PHE A 308 14.80 12.45 -13.87
CA PHE A 308 14.96 13.74 -13.20
C PHE A 308 16.34 13.91 -12.57
N PHE A 309 16.84 12.94 -11.81
CA PHE A 309 18.16 13.04 -11.20
C PHE A 309 19.27 12.98 -12.24
N ASN A 310 19.15 12.12 -13.27
CA ASN A 310 20.14 12.06 -14.36
C ASN A 310 20.26 13.40 -15.10
N HIS A 311 19.15 14.04 -15.44
CA HIS A 311 19.15 15.34 -16.11
C HIS A 311 19.65 16.50 -15.22
N ASN A 312 19.65 16.32 -13.91
CA ASN A 312 20.14 17.30 -12.94
C ASN A 312 21.58 17.03 -12.45
N GLY A 313 22.37 16.24 -13.19
CA GLY A 313 23.79 16.04 -12.95
C GLY A 313 24.17 14.93 -11.98
N PHE A 314 23.21 14.08 -11.62
CA PHE A 314 23.44 12.88 -10.83
C PHE A 314 23.55 11.63 -11.73
N THR A 315 23.91 10.51 -11.14
CA THR A 315 23.84 9.18 -11.77
C THR A 315 22.84 8.35 -11.00
N SER A 316 21.63 8.22 -11.55
CA SER A 316 20.57 7.43 -10.93
C SER A 316 20.87 5.93 -11.05
N VAL A 317 20.61 5.21 -9.97
CA VAL A 317 20.68 3.75 -9.88
C VAL A 317 19.39 3.25 -9.26
N VAL A 318 18.69 2.34 -9.92
CA VAL A 318 17.55 1.60 -9.34
C VAL A 318 18.05 0.19 -9.05
N PRO A 319 18.37 -0.12 -7.79
CA PRO A 319 18.75 -1.49 -7.44
C PRO A 319 17.58 -2.45 -7.69
N GLN A 320 17.89 -3.56 -8.33
CA GLN A 320 16.89 -4.55 -8.75
C GLN A 320 17.23 -5.94 -8.23
N THR A 321 16.20 -6.69 -7.89
CA THR A 321 16.31 -8.14 -7.63
C THR A 321 15.48 -8.87 -8.68
N ASN A 322 16.11 -9.80 -9.37
CA ASN A 322 15.49 -10.51 -10.50
C ASN A 322 14.92 -9.60 -11.60
N GLY A 323 15.57 -8.44 -11.81
CA GLY A 323 15.18 -7.47 -12.84
C GLY A 323 14.04 -6.54 -12.45
N ASN A 324 13.64 -6.47 -11.17
CA ASN A 324 12.59 -5.60 -10.69
C ASN A 324 13.03 -4.79 -9.46
N PRO A 325 12.52 -3.55 -9.27
CA PRO A 325 12.65 -2.84 -8.00
C PRO A 325 11.93 -3.61 -6.90
N LEU A 326 12.39 -3.46 -5.66
CA LEU A 326 11.79 -4.13 -4.49
C LEU A 326 10.76 -3.23 -3.80
N GLY A 327 9.65 -3.85 -3.37
CA GLY A 327 8.74 -3.29 -2.39
C GLY A 327 9.09 -3.75 -0.97
N LEU A 328 8.54 -3.08 0.03
CA LEU A 328 8.86 -3.35 1.45
C LEU A 328 8.41 -4.74 1.92
N LEU A 329 7.36 -5.31 1.33
CA LEU A 329 6.90 -6.68 1.64
C LEU A 329 7.91 -7.77 1.21
N GLU A 330 8.81 -7.45 0.28
CA GLU A 330 9.90 -8.33 -0.16
C GLU A 330 11.08 -8.33 0.81
N LEU A 331 11.08 -7.43 1.80
CA LEU A 331 12.08 -7.32 2.86
C LEU A 331 11.60 -8.03 4.14
N PRO A 332 12.10 -9.24 4.46
CA PRO A 332 11.55 -10.05 5.55
C PRO A 332 11.57 -9.35 6.91
N THR A 333 12.58 -8.51 7.18
CA THR A 333 12.71 -7.75 8.43
C THR A 333 11.63 -6.67 8.55
N ILE A 334 11.31 -5.98 7.45
CA ILE A 334 10.23 -4.98 7.43
C ILE A 334 8.87 -5.69 7.48
N ARG A 335 8.66 -6.76 6.70
CA ARG A 335 7.43 -7.56 6.72
C ARG A 335 7.11 -8.08 8.13
N GLN A 336 8.12 -8.38 8.94
CA GLN A 336 7.94 -8.83 10.32
C GLN A 336 7.25 -7.78 11.20
N ILE A 337 7.39 -6.48 10.91
CA ILE A 337 6.71 -5.42 11.66
C ILE A 337 5.19 -5.56 11.48
N TRP A 338 4.70 -5.67 10.24
CA TRP A 338 3.27 -5.89 9.99
C TRP A 338 2.75 -7.19 10.64
N ILE A 339 3.55 -8.26 10.65
CA ILE A 339 3.19 -9.50 11.38
C ILE A 339 3.04 -9.23 12.88
N ASN A 340 3.93 -8.42 13.45
CA ASN A 340 3.86 -8.04 14.87
C ASN A 340 2.64 -7.14 15.15
N HIS A 341 2.30 -6.22 14.22
CA HIS A 341 1.08 -5.42 14.33
C HIS A 341 -0.16 -6.29 14.37
N THR A 342 -0.24 -7.33 13.53
CA THR A 342 -1.37 -8.27 13.57
C THR A 342 -1.43 -9.05 14.88
N LYS A 343 -0.27 -9.48 15.41
CA LYS A 343 -0.21 -10.20 16.70
C LYS A 343 -0.66 -9.35 17.88
N ASN A 344 -0.38 -8.04 17.80
CA ASN A 344 -0.69 -7.06 18.85
C ASN A 344 -1.93 -6.23 18.50
N ALA A 345 -2.66 -6.59 17.43
CA ALA A 345 -3.81 -5.83 16.97
C ALA A 345 -4.89 -5.74 18.06
N GLU A 346 -5.30 -4.52 18.36
CA GLU A 346 -6.36 -4.22 19.30
C GLU A 346 -7.73 -4.53 18.71
N LEU A 347 -8.72 -4.70 19.58
CA LEU A 347 -10.11 -4.74 19.15
C LEU A 347 -10.47 -3.43 18.44
N LEU A 348 -11.33 -3.51 17.44
CA LEU A 348 -11.70 -2.37 16.59
C LEU A 348 -12.07 -1.11 17.37
N GLU A 349 -12.85 -1.24 18.46
CA GLU A 349 -13.26 -0.11 19.28
C GLU A 349 -12.07 0.59 19.94
N ASP A 350 -11.14 -0.18 20.52
CA ASP A 350 -9.95 0.35 21.20
C ASP A 350 -8.96 0.94 20.17
N ALA A 351 -8.74 0.25 19.06
CA ALA A 351 -7.90 0.74 17.98
C ALA A 351 -8.39 2.08 17.41
N TYR A 352 -9.70 2.26 17.31
CA TYR A 352 -10.28 3.52 16.85
C TYR A 352 -10.06 4.66 17.82
N HIS A 353 -10.22 4.44 19.11
CA HIS A 353 -9.96 5.47 20.13
C HIS A 353 -8.49 5.88 20.20
N SER A 354 -7.56 4.94 19.95
CA SER A 354 -6.13 5.27 19.91
C SER A 354 -5.75 6.10 18.68
N MET A 355 -6.46 5.95 17.55
CA MET A 355 -6.22 6.72 16.32
C MET A 355 -6.79 8.15 16.37
N TYR A 356 -7.88 8.33 17.11
CA TYR A 356 -8.54 9.60 17.31
C TYR A 356 -8.63 9.87 18.82
N PRO A 357 -7.54 10.27 19.49
CA PRO A 357 -7.65 10.72 20.86
C PRO A 357 -8.68 11.83 20.89
N GLU A 358 -9.68 11.69 21.78
CA GLU A 358 -10.69 12.72 22.01
C GLU A 358 -10.00 14.06 22.27
N GLU A 359 -10.44 15.11 21.57
CA GLU A 359 -9.94 16.48 21.72
C GLU A 359 -10.13 17.04 23.14
#